data_74b16319d2d6e280d844b3cfef1d8877
#
_entry.id   74b16319d2d6e280d844b3cfef1d8877
#
_cell.length_a   1.000
_cell.length_b   1.000
_cell.length_c   1.000
_cell.angle_alpha   90.00
_cell.angle_beta   90.00
_cell.angle_gamma   90.00
#
_symmetry.space_group_name_H-M   'P 1'
#
loop_
_entity.id
_entity.type
_entity.pdbx_description
1 polymer ?
#
loop_
_entity_poly.entity_id
_entity_poly.type
_entity_poly.pdbx_seq_one_letter_code
_entity_poly.pdbx_strand_id
1 'polypeptide(L)'
;MDRTIYDNYVKILRKELVPALGCTEPIALGYASAKAREVLGEFPEHMTVWCSGNIIKNVKGVKVPNSGGMKGVEAAAVLGLAGGDPSQALEVLEAVTQTDIKRTKELLRGSFCDCCLKEGVANLYIEVQVVNGENEATVIIEQEHTNITRIEKNGKIVYAHKKEVSGEEIEVDKSLLNLADILVFAQEVDLNEVRDVLARQIRYNSRIAKEGLEHEWGAQVGRVIAEEFGTTVQWKAVASAAAGSDARMSGCSLPVIINSGSGNQGMTCSLPVIEYGKELKKSEEEIYRALCVSNLVALNQKRYIGSLSAYCGAVCAAAGAGAGITYLCGGNLEQIQNTVVNTIADAGGIVCDGAKPSCAAKIATSLQAAILSHKMAMRGLVFGSGEGLVMDCPEDTIKAVGYVGRAGMKQTDVEILNLMIGKTKIEDIEK
;
A
#
# COMPACT_ATOMS: atom_id res chain seq x y z
N MET A 1 -12.55 27.00 4.19
CA MET A 1 -12.98 25.67 3.67
C MET A 1 -14.38 25.31 4.18
N ASP A 2 -15.19 24.59 3.40
CA ASP A 2 -16.45 24.01 3.90
C ASP A 2 -16.19 23.02 5.03
N ARG A 3 -16.99 23.08 6.12
CA ARG A 3 -16.77 22.27 7.32
C ARG A 3 -16.94 20.76 7.06
N THR A 4 -17.88 20.39 6.19
CA THR A 4 -18.12 18.98 5.82
C THR A 4 -16.91 18.39 5.08
N ILE A 5 -16.32 19.14 4.16
CA ILE A 5 -15.11 18.75 3.43
C ILE A 5 -13.92 18.65 4.39
N TYR A 6 -13.77 19.63 5.28
CA TYR A 6 -12.74 19.66 6.30
C TYR A 6 -12.78 18.40 7.18
N ASP A 7 -13.93 18.12 7.80
CA ASP A 7 -14.11 16.97 8.68
C ASP A 7 -13.90 15.64 7.94
N ASN A 8 -14.32 15.58 6.67
CA ASN A 8 -14.08 14.42 5.82
C ASN A 8 -12.57 14.19 5.57
N TYR A 9 -11.80 15.24 5.34
CA TYR A 9 -10.34 15.10 5.10
C TYR A 9 -9.60 14.66 6.37
N VAL A 10 -9.97 15.15 7.55
CA VAL A 10 -9.45 14.66 8.84
C VAL A 10 -9.76 13.18 9.00
N LYS A 11 -11.02 12.77 8.73
CA LYS A 11 -11.42 11.36 8.79
C LYS A 11 -10.68 10.49 7.78
N ILE A 12 -10.46 10.96 6.56
CA ILE A 12 -9.68 10.25 5.54
C ILE A 12 -8.25 9.99 6.04
N LEU A 13 -7.56 11.02 6.55
CA LEU A 13 -6.20 10.86 7.07
C LEU A 13 -6.15 9.85 8.23
N ARG A 14 -7.11 9.91 9.15
CA ARG A 14 -7.17 8.97 10.29
C ARG A 14 -7.47 7.53 9.86
N LYS A 15 -8.34 7.33 8.88
CA LYS A 15 -8.69 6.01 8.36
C LYS A 15 -7.57 5.39 7.53
N GLU A 16 -6.89 6.20 6.71
CA GLU A 16 -5.90 5.71 5.74
C GLU A 16 -4.50 5.54 6.32
N LEU A 17 -4.11 6.39 7.30
CA LEU A 17 -2.76 6.39 7.87
C LEU A 17 -2.70 5.50 9.13
N VAL A 18 -2.80 4.20 8.91
CA VAL A 18 -2.77 3.20 10.00
C VAL A 18 -1.49 2.36 9.94
N PRO A 19 -1.05 1.79 11.09
CA PRO A 19 0.10 0.91 11.10
C PRO A 19 -0.18 -0.42 10.41
N ALA A 20 0.85 -0.97 9.77
CA ALA A 20 0.83 -2.32 9.21
C ALA A 20 2.22 -2.94 9.28
N LEU A 21 2.27 -4.22 9.60
CA LEU A 21 3.49 -5.00 9.64
C LEU A 21 3.75 -5.63 8.26
N GLY A 22 4.90 -5.33 7.64
CA GLY A 22 5.28 -5.93 6.37
C GLY A 22 4.30 -5.66 5.22
N CYS A 23 4.13 -6.61 4.30
CA CYS A 23 3.19 -6.49 3.18
C CYS A 23 1.76 -6.80 3.63
N THR A 24 0.82 -5.95 3.24
CA THR A 24 -0.57 -5.99 3.72
C THR A 24 -1.35 -7.22 3.25
N GLU A 25 -1.05 -7.73 2.06
CA GLU A 25 -1.74 -8.90 1.52
C GLU A 25 -1.39 -10.23 2.27
N PRO A 26 -0.12 -10.57 2.56
CA PRO A 26 0.21 -11.66 3.46
C PRO A 26 -0.40 -11.51 4.86
N ILE A 27 -0.44 -10.28 5.36
CA ILE A 27 -1.04 -9.99 6.67
C ILE A 27 -2.56 -10.21 6.65
N ALA A 28 -3.26 -9.78 5.59
CA ALA A 28 -4.70 -10.03 5.44
C ALA A 28 -5.02 -11.54 5.38
N LEU A 29 -4.17 -12.34 4.73
CA LEU A 29 -4.27 -13.80 4.75
C LEU A 29 -4.09 -14.36 6.16
N GLY A 30 -3.06 -13.90 6.88
CA GLY A 30 -2.83 -14.27 8.28
C GLY A 30 -4.01 -13.89 9.17
N TYR A 31 -4.59 -12.71 8.96
CA TYR A 31 -5.75 -12.22 9.70
C TYR A 31 -7.00 -13.06 9.45
N ALA A 32 -7.33 -13.35 8.18
CA ALA A 32 -8.44 -14.23 7.83
C ALA A 32 -8.28 -15.61 8.47
N SER A 33 -7.06 -16.17 8.43
CA SER A 33 -6.76 -17.51 8.97
C SER A 33 -6.81 -17.56 10.50
N ALA A 34 -6.25 -16.55 11.17
CA ALA A 34 -6.34 -16.44 12.63
C ALA A 34 -7.81 -16.30 13.08
N LYS A 35 -8.59 -15.52 12.34
CA LYS A 35 -10.03 -15.36 12.61
C LYS A 35 -10.83 -16.64 12.35
N ALA A 36 -10.51 -17.36 11.28
CA ALA A 36 -11.15 -18.66 10.98
C ALA A 36 -10.88 -19.69 12.10
N ARG A 37 -9.65 -19.77 12.63
CA ARG A 37 -9.32 -20.60 13.79
C ARG A 37 -10.11 -20.17 15.04
N GLU A 38 -10.20 -18.87 15.31
CA GLU A 38 -10.97 -18.35 16.45
C GLU A 38 -12.44 -18.77 16.37
N VAL A 39 -13.04 -18.67 15.17
CA VAL A 39 -14.45 -19.06 14.94
C VAL A 39 -14.64 -20.57 15.06
N LEU A 40 -13.70 -21.38 14.51
CA LEU A 40 -13.74 -22.83 14.66
C LEU A 40 -13.69 -23.22 16.14
N GLY A 41 -12.83 -22.57 16.92
CA GLY A 41 -12.66 -22.80 18.36
C GLY A 41 -11.61 -23.87 18.73
N GLU A 42 -10.99 -24.46 17.71
CA GLU A 42 -9.96 -25.49 17.84
C GLU A 42 -8.95 -25.40 16.70
N PHE A 43 -7.86 -26.17 16.76
CA PHE A 43 -6.89 -26.20 15.67
C PHE A 43 -7.40 -27.14 14.56
N PRO A 44 -7.47 -26.69 13.28
CA PRO A 44 -8.02 -27.51 12.20
C PRO A 44 -7.09 -28.65 11.77
N GLU A 45 -7.66 -29.64 11.12
CA GLU A 45 -6.95 -30.74 10.43
C GLU A 45 -6.55 -30.35 9.01
N HIS A 46 -7.31 -29.44 8.38
CA HIS A 46 -7.09 -28.99 7.00
C HIS A 46 -7.58 -27.55 6.81
N MET A 47 -6.97 -26.85 5.87
CA MET A 47 -7.43 -25.53 5.42
C MET A 47 -7.39 -25.39 3.93
N THR A 48 -8.34 -24.63 3.39
CA THR A 48 -8.36 -24.21 1.98
C THR A 48 -8.45 -22.70 1.88
N VAL A 49 -7.64 -22.11 1.03
CA VAL A 49 -7.56 -20.66 0.82
C VAL A 49 -7.88 -20.34 -0.62
N TRP A 50 -8.94 -19.60 -0.87
CA TRP A 50 -9.25 -19.05 -2.19
C TRP A 50 -8.88 -17.57 -2.24
N CYS A 51 -8.17 -17.19 -3.29
CA CYS A 51 -7.70 -15.82 -3.47
C CYS A 51 -8.00 -15.29 -4.86
N SER A 52 -8.25 -13.98 -4.96
CA SER A 52 -8.20 -13.30 -6.23
C SER A 52 -6.78 -13.36 -6.83
N GLY A 53 -6.68 -13.21 -8.14
CA GLY A 53 -5.39 -13.19 -8.82
C GLY A 53 -4.45 -12.10 -8.30
N ASN A 54 -4.96 -10.95 -7.90
CA ASN A 54 -4.17 -9.86 -7.33
C ASN A 54 -3.56 -10.21 -5.97
N ILE A 55 -4.28 -10.94 -5.11
CA ILE A 55 -3.73 -11.44 -3.84
C ILE A 55 -2.60 -12.42 -4.11
N ILE A 56 -2.81 -13.42 -4.99
CA ILE A 56 -1.78 -14.40 -5.36
C ILE A 56 -0.53 -13.68 -5.91
N LYS A 57 -0.72 -12.75 -6.85
CA LYS A 57 0.34 -11.95 -7.45
C LYS A 57 1.17 -11.21 -6.40
N ASN A 58 0.52 -10.56 -5.44
CA ASN A 58 1.18 -9.72 -4.44
C ASN A 58 1.86 -10.50 -3.32
N VAL A 59 1.41 -11.73 -3.05
CA VAL A 59 1.96 -12.56 -1.98
C VAL A 59 3.12 -13.44 -2.44
N LYS A 60 3.11 -13.87 -3.71
CA LYS A 60 4.04 -14.88 -4.23
C LYS A 60 5.51 -14.52 -4.05
N GLY A 61 5.90 -13.25 -4.26
CA GLY A 61 7.30 -12.80 -4.28
C GLY A 61 7.81 -12.21 -2.98
N VAL A 62 6.95 -11.89 -2.02
CA VAL A 62 7.29 -11.18 -0.79
C VAL A 62 7.53 -12.15 0.36
N LYS A 63 8.44 -11.80 1.27
CA LYS A 63 8.62 -12.54 2.52
C LYS A 63 7.50 -12.19 3.50
N VAL A 64 6.88 -13.23 4.06
CA VAL A 64 5.89 -13.05 5.13
C VAL A 64 6.60 -12.55 6.38
N PRO A 65 6.12 -11.47 7.03
CA PRO A 65 6.73 -10.94 8.24
C PRO A 65 6.78 -11.99 9.36
N ASN A 66 7.82 -11.95 10.18
CA ASN A 66 8.04 -12.85 11.32
C ASN A 66 8.01 -14.36 11.00
N SER A 67 8.08 -14.73 9.70
CA SER A 67 7.96 -16.12 9.24
C SER A 67 9.29 -16.91 9.25
N GLY A 68 10.41 -16.27 9.55
CA GLY A 68 11.74 -16.87 9.31
C GLY A 68 12.06 -17.00 7.81
N GLY A 69 11.55 -16.08 6.97
CA GLY A 69 11.87 -15.96 5.55
C GLY A 69 10.96 -16.74 4.60
N MET A 70 9.86 -17.32 5.08
CA MET A 70 8.89 -18.02 4.23
C MET A 70 8.16 -17.06 3.27
N LYS A 71 7.68 -17.58 2.14
CA LYS A 71 6.95 -16.84 1.10
C LYS A 71 5.72 -17.63 0.64
N GLY A 72 4.77 -16.94 0.01
CA GLY A 72 3.60 -17.57 -0.60
C GLY A 72 2.34 -17.45 0.24
N VAL A 73 1.21 -17.77 -0.40
CA VAL A 73 -0.14 -17.67 0.20
C VAL A 73 -0.27 -18.66 1.35
N GLU A 74 0.15 -19.90 1.12
CA GLU A 74 0.08 -20.99 2.11
C GLU A 74 0.90 -20.65 3.36
N ALA A 75 2.11 -20.09 3.17
CA ALA A 75 2.96 -19.70 4.29
C ALA A 75 2.33 -18.59 5.15
N ALA A 76 1.72 -17.59 4.51
CA ALA A 76 1.03 -16.50 5.20
C ALA A 76 -0.20 -17.00 5.96
N ALA A 77 -1.02 -17.83 5.31
CA ALA A 77 -2.25 -18.36 5.87
C ALA A 77 -1.97 -19.32 7.05
N VAL A 78 -1.06 -20.29 6.86
CA VAL A 78 -0.73 -21.26 7.90
C VAL A 78 -0.03 -20.61 9.09
N LEU A 79 0.83 -19.58 8.87
CA LEU A 79 1.46 -18.84 9.96
C LEU A 79 0.43 -18.05 10.78
N GLY A 80 -0.53 -17.38 10.10
CA GLY A 80 -1.64 -16.70 10.76
C GLY A 80 -2.51 -17.66 11.58
N LEU A 81 -2.78 -18.85 11.03
CA LEU A 81 -3.50 -19.91 11.73
C LEU A 81 -2.72 -20.42 12.94
N ALA A 82 -1.41 -20.61 12.86
CA ALA A 82 -0.59 -21.18 13.92
C ALA A 82 -0.37 -20.23 15.10
N GLY A 83 -0.03 -18.96 14.82
CA GLY A 83 0.41 -18.00 15.85
C GLY A 83 -0.19 -16.61 15.75
N GLY A 84 -1.12 -16.35 14.80
CA GLY A 84 -1.71 -15.03 14.62
C GLY A 84 -2.71 -14.66 15.72
N ASP A 85 -2.72 -13.38 16.12
CA ASP A 85 -3.72 -12.79 17.01
C ASP A 85 -4.72 -11.95 16.17
N PRO A 86 -5.97 -12.42 15.96
CA PRO A 86 -6.93 -11.71 15.12
C PRO A 86 -7.38 -10.36 15.68
N SER A 87 -7.14 -10.07 16.97
CA SER A 87 -7.45 -8.76 17.56
C SER A 87 -6.53 -7.64 17.05
N GLN A 88 -5.36 -7.99 16.52
CA GLN A 88 -4.33 -7.05 16.04
C GLN A 88 -4.47 -6.69 14.57
N ALA A 89 -5.48 -7.16 13.85
CA ALA A 89 -5.76 -6.83 12.45
C ALA A 89 -4.50 -6.86 11.56
N LEU A 90 -4.01 -5.70 11.08
CA LEU A 90 -2.82 -5.62 10.22
C LEU A 90 -1.47 -5.84 10.96
N GLU A 91 -1.49 -6.08 12.25
CA GLU A 91 -0.34 -6.48 13.08
C GLU A 91 -0.49 -7.92 13.60
N VAL A 92 -1.40 -8.70 13.04
CA VAL A 92 -1.79 -10.08 13.44
C VAL A 92 -0.61 -11.04 13.62
N LEU A 93 0.50 -10.85 12.91
CA LEU A 93 1.71 -11.68 12.99
C LEU A 93 2.80 -11.10 13.91
N GLU A 94 2.55 -10.02 14.66
CA GLU A 94 3.56 -9.37 15.50
C GLU A 94 4.04 -10.31 16.63
N ALA A 95 3.12 -11.03 17.26
CA ALA A 95 3.41 -11.90 18.39
C ALA A 95 3.83 -13.35 18.02
N VAL A 96 4.03 -13.63 16.72
CA VAL A 96 4.43 -14.97 16.26
C VAL A 96 5.78 -15.39 16.86
N THR A 97 5.81 -16.61 17.42
CA THR A 97 6.98 -17.17 18.08
C THR A 97 7.77 -18.13 17.19
N GLN A 98 8.98 -18.51 17.62
CA GLN A 98 9.78 -19.54 16.94
C GLN A 98 9.07 -20.90 16.90
N THR A 99 8.27 -21.21 17.92
CA THR A 99 7.45 -22.43 17.96
C THR A 99 6.40 -22.42 16.85
N ASP A 100 5.72 -21.28 16.62
CA ASP A 100 4.72 -21.14 15.56
C ASP A 100 5.35 -21.25 14.18
N ILE A 101 6.54 -20.67 13.99
CA ILE A 101 7.32 -20.80 12.76
C ILE A 101 7.68 -22.26 12.47
N LYS A 102 8.14 -22.99 13.50
CA LYS A 102 8.47 -24.41 13.36
C LYS A 102 7.23 -25.22 13.01
N ARG A 103 6.13 -25.01 13.71
CA ARG A 103 4.84 -25.68 13.45
C ARG A 103 4.35 -25.37 12.02
N THR A 104 4.42 -24.12 11.59
CA THR A 104 4.07 -23.72 10.22
C THR A 104 4.88 -24.49 9.18
N LYS A 105 6.22 -24.59 9.37
CA LYS A 105 7.08 -25.34 8.46
C LYS A 105 6.77 -26.85 8.43
N GLU A 106 6.36 -27.42 9.54
CA GLU A 106 5.93 -28.81 9.62
C GLU A 106 4.63 -29.06 8.87
N LEU A 107 3.62 -28.20 9.05
CA LEU A 107 2.33 -28.27 8.37
C LEU A 107 2.46 -28.09 6.84
N LEU A 108 3.32 -27.18 6.40
CA LEU A 108 3.58 -26.93 4.96
C LEU A 108 4.31 -28.06 4.23
N ARG A 109 4.91 -29.02 4.96
CA ARG A 109 5.52 -30.21 4.34
C ARG A 109 4.48 -31.28 3.93
N GLY A 110 3.28 -31.18 4.46
CA GLY A 110 2.16 -32.05 4.14
C GLY A 110 1.11 -31.36 3.26
N SER A 111 -0.03 -32.00 3.12
CA SER A 111 -1.20 -31.46 2.40
C SER A 111 -2.16 -30.72 3.34
N PHE A 112 -1.64 -29.95 4.28
CA PHE A 112 -2.45 -29.26 5.27
C PHE A 112 -3.21 -28.05 4.69
N CYS A 113 -2.63 -27.37 3.68
CA CYS A 113 -3.18 -26.15 3.11
C CYS A 113 -3.19 -26.19 1.60
N ASP A 114 -4.37 -25.99 1.01
CA ASP A 114 -4.55 -25.81 -0.42
C ASP A 114 -4.81 -24.34 -0.76
N CYS A 115 -4.13 -23.85 -1.80
CA CYS A 115 -4.33 -22.50 -2.32
C CYS A 115 -4.96 -22.54 -3.71
N CYS A 116 -6.11 -21.89 -3.88
CA CYS A 116 -6.89 -21.88 -5.09
C CYS A 116 -7.11 -20.46 -5.62
N LEU A 117 -7.00 -20.30 -6.96
CA LEU A 117 -7.43 -19.07 -7.63
C LEU A 117 -8.96 -19.03 -7.68
N LYS A 118 -9.56 -17.90 -7.27
CA LYS A 118 -10.99 -17.63 -7.42
C LYS A 118 -11.17 -16.50 -8.45
N GLU A 119 -11.77 -16.85 -9.58
CA GLU A 119 -12.07 -15.90 -10.66
C GLU A 119 -13.45 -15.25 -10.46
N GLY A 120 -13.66 -14.06 -11.06
CA GLY A 120 -14.96 -13.37 -11.00
C GLY A 120 -15.29 -12.65 -9.69
N VAL A 121 -14.31 -12.56 -8.79
CA VAL A 121 -14.43 -11.86 -7.49
C VAL A 121 -13.79 -10.48 -7.49
N ALA A 122 -13.91 -9.74 -6.39
CA ALA A 122 -13.25 -8.45 -6.20
C ALA A 122 -11.72 -8.57 -6.36
N ASN A 123 -11.04 -7.49 -6.76
CA ASN A 123 -9.58 -7.46 -6.91
C ASN A 123 -8.84 -7.83 -5.61
N LEU A 124 -9.38 -7.43 -4.47
CA LEU A 124 -8.98 -7.92 -3.15
C LEU A 124 -10.07 -8.86 -2.66
N TYR A 125 -9.79 -10.15 -2.70
CA TYR A 125 -10.64 -11.22 -2.20
C TYR A 125 -9.79 -12.32 -1.58
N ILE A 126 -10.13 -12.66 -0.34
CA ILE A 126 -9.54 -13.76 0.43
C ILE A 126 -10.69 -14.51 1.07
N GLU A 127 -10.73 -15.82 0.89
CA GLU A 127 -11.65 -16.73 1.58
C GLU A 127 -10.81 -17.84 2.20
N VAL A 128 -10.96 -18.02 3.49
CA VAL A 128 -10.27 -19.07 4.27
C VAL A 128 -11.31 -19.98 4.87
N GLN A 129 -11.27 -21.24 4.51
CA GLN A 129 -12.05 -22.32 5.15
C GLN A 129 -11.11 -23.22 5.94
N VAL A 130 -11.51 -23.55 7.15
CA VAL A 130 -10.80 -24.45 8.06
C VAL A 130 -11.75 -25.54 8.54
N VAL A 131 -11.27 -26.79 8.62
CA VAL A 131 -12.07 -27.96 8.92
C VAL A 131 -11.40 -28.80 9.99
N ASN A 132 -12.19 -29.30 10.96
CA ASN A 132 -11.78 -30.31 11.93
C ASN A 132 -12.95 -31.30 12.16
N GLY A 133 -12.82 -32.53 11.63
CA GLY A 133 -13.89 -33.50 11.62
C GLY A 133 -15.15 -32.96 10.91
N GLU A 134 -16.28 -32.87 11.65
CA GLU A 134 -17.54 -32.32 11.15
C GLU A 134 -17.66 -30.78 11.33
N ASN A 135 -16.71 -30.17 12.03
CA ASN A 135 -16.71 -28.73 12.27
C ASN A 135 -15.98 -27.98 11.15
N GLU A 136 -16.58 -26.90 10.69
CA GLU A 136 -15.97 -26.00 9.72
C GLU A 136 -16.19 -24.52 10.08
N ALA A 137 -15.26 -23.68 9.68
CA ALA A 137 -15.41 -22.22 9.71
C ALA A 137 -14.86 -21.59 8.44
N THR A 138 -15.58 -20.59 7.94
CA THR A 138 -15.17 -19.82 6.75
C THR A 138 -15.16 -18.34 7.08
N VAL A 139 -14.09 -17.64 6.65
CA VAL A 139 -13.94 -16.19 6.77
C VAL A 139 -13.64 -15.59 5.40
N ILE A 140 -14.37 -14.55 5.02
CA ILE A 140 -14.20 -13.85 3.75
C ILE A 140 -13.81 -12.39 4.01
N ILE A 141 -12.73 -11.94 3.35
CA ILE A 141 -12.28 -10.53 3.32
C ILE A 141 -12.40 -10.02 1.88
N GLU A 142 -13.01 -8.84 1.71
CA GLU A 142 -13.18 -8.20 0.39
C GLU A 142 -12.92 -6.71 0.43
N GLN A 143 -12.40 -6.19 -0.70
CA GLN A 143 -12.20 -4.76 -0.99
C GLN A 143 -11.10 -4.08 -0.17
N GLU A 144 -11.06 -4.26 1.14
CA GLU A 144 -10.03 -3.74 2.05
C GLU A 144 -9.41 -4.89 2.86
N HIS A 145 -8.14 -4.76 3.26
CA HIS A 145 -7.35 -5.84 3.87
C HIS A 145 -7.89 -6.35 5.21
N THR A 146 -8.71 -5.57 5.90
CA THR A 146 -9.32 -5.91 7.19
C THR A 146 -10.84 -6.03 7.15
N ASN A 147 -11.45 -5.81 5.97
CA ASN A 147 -12.89 -5.84 5.82
C ASN A 147 -13.40 -7.27 5.70
N ILE A 148 -13.74 -7.89 6.84
CA ILE A 148 -14.42 -9.18 6.88
C ILE A 148 -15.87 -8.97 6.46
N THR A 149 -16.24 -9.51 5.30
CA THR A 149 -17.61 -9.38 4.76
C THR A 149 -18.51 -10.54 5.18
N ARG A 150 -17.95 -11.71 5.49
CA ARG A 150 -18.73 -12.89 5.89
C ARG A 150 -17.93 -13.82 6.79
N ILE A 151 -18.62 -14.37 7.79
CA ILE A 151 -18.14 -15.46 8.63
C ILE A 151 -19.23 -16.53 8.69
N GLU A 152 -18.83 -17.78 8.48
CA GLU A 152 -19.70 -18.95 8.61
C GLU A 152 -19.10 -19.93 9.61
N LYS A 153 -19.98 -20.66 10.31
CA LYS A 153 -19.63 -21.82 11.14
C LYS A 153 -20.65 -22.93 10.91
N ASN A 154 -20.18 -24.12 10.51
CA ASN A 154 -20.99 -25.31 10.26
C ASN A 154 -22.19 -25.01 9.33
N GLY A 155 -21.90 -24.35 8.19
CA GLY A 155 -22.88 -23.97 7.16
C GLY A 155 -23.85 -22.84 7.58
N LYS A 156 -23.69 -22.24 8.77
CA LYS A 156 -24.51 -21.12 9.21
C LYS A 156 -23.72 -19.82 9.18
N ILE A 157 -24.32 -18.78 8.61
CA ILE A 157 -23.77 -17.42 8.64
C ILE A 157 -23.87 -16.90 10.07
N VAL A 158 -22.70 -16.66 10.71
CA VAL A 158 -22.60 -16.06 12.05
C VAL A 158 -22.32 -14.57 12.00
N TYR A 159 -21.77 -14.11 10.89
CA TYR A 159 -21.57 -12.68 10.59
C TYR A 159 -21.71 -12.48 9.08
N ALA A 160 -22.49 -11.50 8.68
CA ALA A 160 -22.49 -10.96 7.32
C ALA A 160 -22.48 -9.44 7.42
N HIS A 161 -21.52 -8.82 6.77
CA HIS A 161 -21.49 -7.36 6.66
C HIS A 161 -22.72 -6.92 5.87
N LYS A 162 -23.80 -6.55 6.58
CA LYS A 162 -24.89 -5.80 5.98
C LYS A 162 -24.38 -4.37 5.78
N LYS A 163 -24.62 -3.82 4.63
CA LYS A 163 -24.46 -2.39 4.32
C LYS A 163 -25.43 -1.51 5.15
N GLU A 164 -25.60 -1.84 6.44
CA GLU A 164 -26.40 -1.06 7.38
C GLU A 164 -25.45 -0.35 8.33
N VAL A 165 -25.58 0.96 8.33
CA VAL A 165 -24.94 1.92 9.24
C VAL A 165 -25.23 1.50 10.69
N SER A 166 -24.36 0.71 11.30
CA SER A 166 -24.42 0.40 12.72
C SER A 166 -23.02 0.44 13.33
N GLY A 167 -22.73 1.59 13.96
CA GLY A 167 -21.67 1.76 14.95
C GLY A 167 -20.29 2.09 14.40
N GLU A 168 -19.89 3.36 14.50
CA GLU A 168 -18.53 3.91 14.48
C GLU A 168 -17.55 3.55 13.32
N GLU A 169 -18.01 3.01 12.18
CA GLU A 169 -17.19 3.10 10.98
C GLU A 169 -17.06 4.57 10.59
N ILE A 170 -15.80 5.05 10.53
CA ILE A 170 -15.51 6.41 10.03
C ILE A 170 -15.91 6.42 8.56
N GLU A 171 -17.13 6.87 8.29
CA GLU A 171 -17.60 7.05 6.92
C GLU A 171 -16.80 8.18 6.28
N VAL A 172 -16.15 7.89 5.15
CA VAL A 172 -15.34 8.85 4.39
C VAL A 172 -15.77 8.87 2.94
N ASP A 173 -15.85 10.06 2.38
CA ASP A 173 -16.12 10.25 0.96
C ASP A 173 -14.86 10.75 0.23
N LYS A 174 -14.16 9.82 -0.42
CA LYS A 174 -12.99 10.17 -1.24
C LYS A 174 -13.36 10.93 -2.52
N SER A 175 -14.64 10.96 -2.91
CA SER A 175 -15.07 11.71 -4.10
C SER A 175 -14.90 13.22 -3.94
N LEU A 176 -14.85 13.71 -2.71
CA LEU A 176 -14.64 15.12 -2.37
C LEU A 176 -13.17 15.56 -2.48
N LEU A 177 -12.22 14.63 -2.66
CA LEU A 177 -10.81 14.99 -2.81
C LEU A 177 -10.57 15.71 -4.15
N ASN A 178 -9.89 16.86 -4.09
CA ASN A 178 -9.36 17.61 -5.23
C ASN A 178 -8.16 18.45 -4.79
N LEU A 179 -7.28 18.83 -5.74
CA LEU A 179 -6.02 19.50 -5.44
C LEU A 179 -6.20 20.87 -4.76
N ALA A 180 -7.23 21.63 -5.14
CA ALA A 180 -7.48 22.96 -4.58
C ALA A 180 -7.89 22.87 -3.12
N ASP A 181 -8.88 22.04 -2.80
CA ASP A 181 -9.35 21.85 -1.43
C ASP A 181 -8.32 21.19 -0.54
N ILE A 182 -7.48 20.29 -1.09
CA ILE A 182 -6.35 19.70 -0.36
C ILE A 182 -5.36 20.78 0.09
N LEU A 183 -5.04 21.75 -0.78
CA LEU A 183 -4.14 22.85 -0.40
C LEU A 183 -4.76 23.73 0.68
N VAL A 184 -6.03 24.13 0.53
CA VAL A 184 -6.73 24.93 1.53
C VAL A 184 -6.80 24.19 2.87
N PHE A 185 -7.11 22.88 2.85
CA PHE A 185 -7.12 22.05 4.05
C PHE A 185 -5.75 22.06 4.75
N ALA A 186 -4.66 21.85 4.01
CA ALA A 186 -3.33 21.82 4.59
C ALA A 186 -2.92 23.16 5.25
N GLN A 187 -3.45 24.29 4.74
CA GLN A 187 -3.22 25.62 5.31
C GLN A 187 -4.06 25.89 6.56
N GLU A 188 -5.31 25.40 6.58
CA GLU A 188 -6.30 25.73 7.61
C GLU A 188 -6.46 24.66 8.70
N VAL A 189 -6.01 23.42 8.48
CA VAL A 189 -6.21 22.31 9.42
C VAL A 189 -5.65 22.63 10.82
N ASP A 190 -6.49 22.41 11.85
CA ASP A 190 -5.99 22.34 13.22
C ASP A 190 -5.12 21.08 13.35
N LEU A 191 -3.83 21.28 13.50
CA LEU A 191 -2.86 20.20 13.58
C LEU A 191 -3.12 19.24 14.75
N ASN A 192 -3.81 19.67 15.81
CA ASN A 192 -4.17 18.79 16.91
C ASN A 192 -5.09 17.64 16.47
N GLU A 193 -5.88 17.84 15.39
CA GLU A 193 -6.78 16.82 14.85
C GLU A 193 -6.07 15.74 14.02
N VAL A 194 -4.83 16.00 13.55
CA VAL A 194 -4.09 15.08 12.65
C VAL A 194 -2.67 14.77 13.13
N ARG A 195 -2.19 15.46 14.18
CA ARG A 195 -0.82 15.33 14.72
C ARG A 195 -0.46 13.91 15.10
N ASP A 196 -1.36 13.19 15.74
CA ASP A 196 -1.13 11.84 16.24
C ASP A 196 -0.83 10.85 15.09
N VAL A 197 -1.59 10.91 14.00
CA VAL A 197 -1.38 10.04 12.82
C VAL A 197 -0.14 10.43 12.02
N LEU A 198 0.12 11.73 11.86
CA LEU A 198 1.27 12.24 11.12
C LEU A 198 2.58 12.05 11.88
N ALA A 199 2.62 12.31 13.18
CA ALA A 199 3.78 12.04 14.01
C ALA A 199 4.13 10.55 14.04
N ARG A 200 3.12 9.68 14.09
CA ARG A 200 3.29 8.24 13.99
C ARG A 200 3.84 7.84 12.63
N GLN A 201 3.35 8.45 11.52
CA GLN A 201 3.86 8.23 10.17
C GLN A 201 5.35 8.60 10.08
N ILE A 202 5.74 9.77 10.56
CA ILE A 202 7.14 10.21 10.59
C ILE A 202 7.99 9.20 11.37
N ARG A 203 7.58 8.84 12.58
CA ARG A 203 8.34 7.96 13.46
C ARG A 203 8.53 6.56 12.86
N TYR A 204 7.46 5.92 12.38
CA TYR A 204 7.50 4.54 11.91
C TYR A 204 8.23 4.44 10.56
N ASN A 205 7.88 5.31 9.61
CA ASN A 205 8.47 5.25 8.29
C ASN A 205 9.95 5.66 8.30
N SER A 206 10.35 6.65 9.13
CA SER A 206 11.78 6.98 9.31
C SER A 206 12.56 5.84 9.97
N ARG A 207 11.96 5.10 10.90
CA ARG A 207 12.62 3.99 11.58
C ARG A 207 12.98 2.85 10.61
N ILE A 208 12.03 2.42 9.77
CA ILE A 208 12.30 1.35 8.81
C ILE A 208 13.21 1.82 7.67
N ALA A 209 13.14 3.10 7.27
CA ALA A 209 14.08 3.66 6.29
C ALA A 209 15.52 3.64 6.82
N LYS A 210 15.72 4.03 8.09
CA LYS A 210 17.02 3.94 8.76
C LYS A 210 17.53 2.50 8.81
N GLU A 211 16.67 1.55 9.19
CA GLU A 211 16.99 0.11 9.21
C GLU A 211 17.45 -0.38 7.83
N GLY A 212 16.76 0.03 6.76
CA GLY A 212 17.12 -0.34 5.38
C GLY A 212 18.40 0.32 4.88
N LEU A 213 18.79 1.49 5.41
CA LEU A 213 20.06 2.15 5.08
C LEU A 213 21.24 1.56 5.85
N GLU A 214 21.04 1.15 7.09
CA GLU A 214 22.12 0.67 7.98
C GLU A 214 22.41 -0.82 7.82
N HIS A 215 21.44 -1.63 7.35
CA HIS A 215 21.58 -3.08 7.25
C HIS A 215 21.27 -3.61 5.83
N GLU A 216 21.77 -4.80 5.54
CA GLU A 216 21.59 -5.45 4.24
C GLU A 216 20.20 -6.08 4.11
N TRP A 217 19.29 -5.36 3.43
CA TRP A 217 17.95 -5.79 3.13
C TRP A 217 17.70 -5.89 1.62
N GLY A 218 17.14 -6.99 1.18
CA GLY A 218 16.66 -7.17 -0.18
C GLY A 218 17.70 -6.93 -1.26
N ALA A 219 17.37 -6.04 -2.21
CA ALA A 219 18.26 -5.66 -3.30
C ALA A 219 19.17 -4.46 -2.96
N GLN A 220 19.04 -3.91 -1.75
CA GLN A 220 19.84 -2.78 -1.26
C GLN A 220 19.80 -1.52 -2.14
N VAL A 221 18.68 -1.32 -2.85
CA VAL A 221 18.51 -0.18 -3.79
C VAL A 221 18.75 1.15 -3.08
N GLY A 222 18.17 1.31 -1.87
CA GLY A 222 18.34 2.53 -1.10
C GLY A 222 19.79 2.79 -0.69
N ARG A 223 20.53 1.74 -0.30
CA ARG A 223 21.95 1.85 0.06
C ARG A 223 22.80 2.22 -1.14
N VAL A 224 22.61 1.52 -2.27
CA VAL A 224 23.33 1.83 -3.52
C VAL A 224 23.12 3.30 -3.91
N ILE A 225 21.87 3.82 -3.81
CA ILE A 225 21.59 5.22 -4.12
C ILE A 225 22.32 6.16 -3.15
N ALA A 226 22.32 5.85 -1.84
CA ALA A 226 22.97 6.68 -0.84
C ALA A 226 24.50 6.70 -1.00
N GLU A 227 25.12 5.57 -1.41
CA GLU A 227 26.54 5.42 -1.57
C GLU A 227 27.06 6.03 -2.89
N GLU A 228 26.33 5.84 -4.00
CA GLU A 228 26.83 6.15 -5.35
C GLU A 228 26.35 7.52 -5.90
N PHE A 229 25.17 8.03 -5.50
CA PHE A 229 24.59 9.23 -6.10
C PHE A 229 24.78 10.52 -5.28
N GLY A 230 25.38 10.41 -4.10
CA GLY A 230 25.75 11.56 -3.27
C GLY A 230 24.71 11.99 -2.25
N THR A 231 25.00 13.10 -1.55
CA THR A 231 24.32 13.51 -0.32
C THR A 231 23.33 14.67 -0.48
N THR A 232 22.98 15.03 -1.72
CA THR A 232 21.96 16.06 -1.94
C THR A 232 20.59 15.59 -1.41
N VAL A 233 19.74 16.52 -1.01
CA VAL A 233 18.41 16.19 -0.46
C VAL A 233 17.59 15.30 -1.41
N GLN A 234 17.73 15.52 -2.71
CA GLN A 234 17.09 14.69 -3.73
C GLN A 234 17.44 13.21 -3.55
N TRP A 235 18.73 12.90 -3.46
CA TRP A 235 19.18 11.50 -3.34
C TRP A 235 18.93 10.92 -1.96
N LYS A 236 19.04 11.75 -0.89
CA LYS A 236 18.63 11.33 0.47
C LYS A 236 17.15 10.93 0.50
N ALA A 237 16.28 11.71 -0.14
CA ALA A 237 14.85 11.46 -0.21
C ALA A 237 14.53 10.15 -0.96
N VAL A 238 15.17 9.94 -2.12
CA VAL A 238 15.01 8.72 -2.92
C VAL A 238 15.57 7.50 -2.19
N ALA A 239 16.77 7.60 -1.64
CA ALA A 239 17.43 6.54 -0.90
C ALA A 239 16.63 6.09 0.33
N SER A 240 16.13 7.04 1.11
CA SER A 240 15.32 6.78 2.30
C SER A 240 14.06 5.96 1.99
N ALA A 241 13.30 6.37 0.98
CA ALA A 241 12.07 5.66 0.58
C ALA A 241 12.36 4.26 -0.02
N ALA A 242 13.41 4.16 -0.84
CA ALA A 242 13.84 2.89 -1.40
C ALA A 242 14.34 1.92 -0.32
N ALA A 243 15.15 2.37 0.62
CA ALA A 243 15.69 1.56 1.73
C ALA A 243 14.58 1.04 2.65
N GLY A 244 13.60 1.89 2.98
CA GLY A 244 12.42 1.44 3.72
C GLY A 244 11.66 0.32 3.00
N SER A 245 11.54 0.41 1.66
CA SER A 245 10.94 -0.64 0.85
C SER A 245 11.82 -1.90 0.78
N ASP A 246 13.15 -1.78 0.66
CA ASP A 246 14.06 -2.92 0.70
C ASP A 246 13.88 -3.72 1.99
N ALA A 247 13.87 -3.07 3.15
CA ALA A 247 13.64 -3.69 4.44
C ALA A 247 12.26 -4.34 4.52
N ARG A 248 11.19 -3.59 4.17
CA ARG A 248 9.81 -4.05 4.25
C ARG A 248 9.54 -5.28 3.36
N MET A 249 9.99 -5.25 2.09
CA MET A 249 9.75 -6.34 1.13
C MET A 249 10.60 -7.58 1.44
N SER A 250 11.60 -7.44 2.28
CA SER A 250 12.49 -8.53 2.70
C SER A 250 12.13 -9.12 4.07
N GLY A 251 11.01 -8.70 4.66
CA GLY A 251 10.46 -9.31 5.87
C GLY A 251 10.96 -8.67 7.17
N CYS A 252 11.42 -7.40 7.14
CA CYS A 252 11.70 -6.63 8.34
C CYS A 252 10.45 -6.54 9.22
N SER A 253 10.61 -6.75 10.52
CA SER A 253 9.54 -6.77 11.52
C SER A 253 9.14 -5.39 12.05
N LEU A 254 9.68 -4.31 11.47
CA LEU A 254 9.29 -2.96 11.84
C LEU A 254 7.97 -2.57 11.13
N PRO A 255 6.96 -2.06 11.87
CA PRO A 255 5.74 -1.58 11.26
C PRO A 255 5.96 -0.28 10.50
N VAL A 256 5.12 -0.01 9.52
CA VAL A 256 5.05 1.23 8.74
C VAL A 256 3.66 1.82 8.80
N ILE A 257 3.52 3.13 8.58
CA ILE A 257 2.22 3.74 8.34
C ILE A 257 1.93 3.69 6.84
N ILE A 258 0.81 3.07 6.51
CA ILE A 258 0.37 2.85 5.13
C ILE A 258 -0.28 4.11 4.54
N ASN A 259 -0.43 4.12 3.22
CA ASN A 259 -1.34 4.99 2.47
C ASN A 259 -1.99 4.14 1.39
N SER A 260 -3.29 4.31 1.18
CA SER A 260 -4.05 3.51 0.19
C SER A 260 -3.87 1.99 0.36
N GLY A 261 -3.82 1.50 1.59
CA GLY A 261 -3.64 0.09 1.91
C GLY A 261 -2.23 -0.45 1.68
N SER A 262 -1.22 0.39 1.39
CA SER A 262 0.16 -0.05 1.09
C SER A 262 1.21 0.71 1.90
N GLY A 263 2.09 -0.04 2.59
CA GLY A 263 3.23 0.54 3.31
C GLY A 263 4.26 1.17 2.37
N ASN A 264 4.48 0.59 1.19
CA ASN A 264 5.36 1.19 0.19
C ASN A 264 4.84 2.56 -0.24
N GLN A 265 3.52 2.71 -0.45
CA GLN A 265 2.92 4.01 -0.77
C GLN A 265 3.04 4.98 0.42
N GLY A 266 2.78 4.53 1.65
CA GLY A 266 2.93 5.35 2.85
C GLY A 266 4.36 5.89 3.04
N MET A 267 5.38 5.05 2.82
CA MET A 267 6.78 5.47 2.86
C MET A 267 7.13 6.42 1.71
N THR A 268 6.64 6.14 0.50
CA THR A 268 6.88 6.99 -0.68
C THR A 268 6.24 8.37 -0.54
N CYS A 269 5.04 8.47 0.05
CA CYS A 269 4.40 9.76 0.35
C CYS A 269 5.17 10.56 1.41
N SER A 270 5.67 9.89 2.46
CA SER A 270 6.13 10.60 3.65
C SER A 270 7.63 10.89 3.66
N LEU A 271 8.47 9.88 3.38
CA LEU A 271 9.91 9.99 3.57
C LEU A 271 10.57 11.11 2.75
N PRO A 272 10.25 11.31 1.46
CA PRO A 272 10.82 12.43 0.71
C PRO A 272 10.44 13.80 1.28
N VAL A 273 9.20 13.97 1.73
CA VAL A 273 8.72 15.20 2.36
C VAL A 273 9.47 15.46 3.67
N ILE A 274 9.69 14.41 4.48
CA ILE A 274 10.45 14.48 5.72
C ILE A 274 11.90 14.89 5.48
N GLU A 275 12.57 14.28 4.49
CA GLU A 275 13.98 14.61 4.18
C GLU A 275 14.13 16.04 3.64
N TYR A 276 13.21 16.50 2.79
CA TYR A 276 13.18 17.89 2.34
C TYR A 276 12.88 18.85 3.50
N GLY A 277 11.95 18.51 4.40
CA GLY A 277 11.65 19.30 5.59
C GLY A 277 12.87 19.48 6.49
N LYS A 278 13.63 18.42 6.74
CA LYS A 278 14.89 18.45 7.50
C LYS A 278 15.95 19.33 6.82
N GLU A 279 16.17 19.14 5.53
CA GLU A 279 17.19 19.91 4.78
C GLU A 279 16.87 21.40 4.73
N LEU A 280 15.59 21.75 4.54
CA LEU A 280 15.10 23.12 4.52
C LEU A 280 14.92 23.71 5.94
N LYS A 281 15.22 22.94 6.98
CA LYS A 281 15.07 23.34 8.40
C LYS A 281 13.64 23.83 8.73
N LYS A 282 12.65 23.16 8.13
CA LYS A 282 11.24 23.47 8.36
C LYS A 282 10.80 23.05 9.76
N SER A 283 9.86 23.79 10.33
CA SER A 283 9.24 23.43 11.59
C SER A 283 8.44 22.13 11.46
N GLU A 284 8.18 21.50 12.59
CA GLU A 284 7.34 20.29 12.64
C GLU A 284 5.95 20.56 12.07
N GLU A 285 5.37 21.72 12.34
CA GLU A 285 4.10 22.17 11.79
C GLU A 285 4.12 22.25 10.26
N GLU A 286 5.14 22.87 9.67
CA GLU A 286 5.27 22.95 8.20
C GLU A 286 5.38 21.57 7.57
N ILE A 287 6.10 20.63 8.21
CA ILE A 287 6.22 19.24 7.75
C ILE A 287 4.86 18.52 7.83
N TYR A 288 4.10 18.69 8.93
CA TYR A 288 2.77 18.07 9.02
C TYR A 288 1.82 18.58 7.94
N ARG A 289 1.80 19.89 7.67
CA ARG A 289 0.97 20.46 6.59
C ARG A 289 1.37 19.91 5.23
N ALA A 290 2.66 19.79 4.94
CA ALA A 290 3.15 19.19 3.70
C ALA A 290 2.82 17.68 3.60
N LEU A 291 2.81 16.95 4.72
CA LEU A 291 2.36 15.56 4.75
C LEU A 291 0.85 15.43 4.53
N CYS A 292 0.03 16.41 4.97
CA CYS A 292 -1.39 16.44 4.59
C CYS A 292 -1.52 16.55 3.06
N VAL A 293 -0.81 17.48 2.42
CA VAL A 293 -0.80 17.61 0.94
C VAL A 293 -0.39 16.29 0.30
N SER A 294 0.76 15.76 0.67
CA SER A 294 1.31 14.55 0.05
C SER A 294 0.37 13.35 0.16
N ASN A 295 -0.12 13.06 1.36
CA ASN A 295 -0.99 11.90 1.58
C ASN A 295 -2.34 12.03 0.86
N LEU A 296 -2.98 13.21 0.92
CA LEU A 296 -4.29 13.42 0.30
C LEU A 296 -4.21 13.46 -1.24
N VAL A 297 -3.13 14.02 -1.81
CA VAL A 297 -2.89 14.02 -3.27
C VAL A 297 -2.68 12.59 -3.78
N ALA A 298 -1.94 11.75 -3.06
CA ALA A 298 -1.79 10.35 -3.42
C ALA A 298 -3.14 9.60 -3.39
N LEU A 299 -3.97 9.84 -2.36
CA LEU A 299 -5.30 9.28 -2.23
C LEU A 299 -6.26 9.77 -3.32
N ASN A 300 -6.19 11.05 -3.70
CA ASN A 300 -6.99 11.61 -4.80
C ASN A 300 -6.74 10.87 -6.12
N GLN A 301 -5.47 10.59 -6.45
CA GLN A 301 -5.14 9.83 -7.66
C GLN A 301 -5.57 8.37 -7.53
N LYS A 302 -5.30 7.74 -6.38
CA LYS A 302 -5.54 6.32 -6.15
C LYS A 302 -7.02 5.94 -6.22
N ARG A 303 -7.95 6.83 -5.88
CA ARG A 303 -9.40 6.58 -5.98
C ARG A 303 -9.87 6.26 -7.40
N TYR A 304 -9.22 6.80 -8.44
CA TYR A 304 -9.56 6.54 -9.84
C TYR A 304 -8.96 5.24 -10.37
N ILE A 305 -7.85 4.79 -9.80
CA ILE A 305 -7.16 3.55 -10.19
C ILE A 305 -7.78 2.34 -9.48
N GLY A 306 -8.16 2.49 -8.21
CA GLY A 306 -8.65 1.42 -7.34
C GLY A 306 -7.55 0.83 -6.44
N SER A 307 -7.93 -0.07 -5.52
CA SER A 307 -7.04 -0.61 -4.48
C SER A 307 -5.90 -1.45 -5.06
N LEU A 308 -6.20 -2.35 -5.99
CA LEU A 308 -5.23 -3.22 -6.67
C LEU A 308 -5.37 -3.09 -8.19
N SER A 309 -4.24 -2.97 -8.89
CA SER A 309 -4.17 -2.78 -10.33
C SER A 309 -2.76 -3.11 -10.84
N ALA A 310 -2.62 -3.35 -12.13
CA ALA A 310 -1.31 -3.39 -12.79
C ALA A 310 -0.64 -2.01 -12.88
N TYR A 311 -1.34 -0.92 -12.60
CA TYR A 311 -0.74 0.41 -12.44
C TYR A 311 -0.04 0.52 -11.08
N CYS A 312 1.22 0.85 -11.05
CA CYS A 312 2.02 0.89 -9.84
C CYS A 312 1.62 2.07 -8.92
N GLY A 313 1.17 1.77 -7.70
CA GLY A 313 0.80 2.78 -6.71
C GLY A 313 1.96 3.68 -6.26
N ALA A 314 3.21 3.29 -6.52
CA ALA A 314 4.38 4.12 -6.26
C ALA A 314 4.33 5.43 -7.04
N VAL A 315 3.74 5.45 -8.25
CA VAL A 315 3.58 6.67 -9.06
C VAL A 315 2.66 7.68 -8.38
N CYS A 316 1.49 7.23 -7.90
CA CYS A 316 0.56 8.12 -7.17
C CYS A 316 1.19 8.67 -5.89
N ALA A 317 1.89 7.81 -5.16
CA ALA A 317 2.57 8.18 -3.92
C ALA A 317 3.72 9.16 -4.18
N ALA A 318 4.49 8.96 -5.26
CA ALA A 318 5.57 9.86 -5.67
C ALA A 318 5.03 11.22 -6.12
N ALA A 319 3.93 11.26 -6.89
CA ALA A 319 3.27 12.51 -7.26
C ALA A 319 2.76 13.26 -6.03
N GLY A 320 2.21 12.53 -5.04
CA GLY A 320 1.88 13.09 -3.73
C GLY A 320 3.10 13.68 -3.01
N ALA A 321 4.21 12.93 -2.96
CA ALA A 321 5.47 13.42 -2.37
C ALA A 321 6.00 14.68 -3.09
N GLY A 322 5.97 14.70 -4.42
CA GLY A 322 6.34 15.87 -5.23
C GLY A 322 5.49 17.09 -4.90
N ALA A 323 4.16 16.91 -4.76
CA ALA A 323 3.23 17.95 -4.34
C ALA A 323 3.57 18.48 -2.94
N GLY A 324 3.82 17.59 -1.97
CA GLY A 324 4.24 17.95 -0.61
C GLY A 324 5.58 18.72 -0.58
N ILE A 325 6.55 18.30 -1.39
CA ILE A 325 7.83 19.01 -1.56
C ILE A 325 7.60 20.39 -2.15
N THR A 326 6.76 20.50 -3.20
CA THR A 326 6.42 21.79 -3.82
C THR A 326 5.79 22.73 -2.81
N TYR A 327 4.88 22.23 -1.98
CA TYR A 327 4.28 22.99 -0.87
C TYR A 327 5.35 23.48 0.13
N LEU A 328 6.27 22.60 0.58
CA LEU A 328 7.37 22.97 1.50
C LEU A 328 8.29 24.05 0.94
N CYS A 329 8.48 24.07 -0.38
CA CYS A 329 9.27 25.06 -1.08
C CYS A 329 8.51 26.37 -1.35
N GLY A 330 7.28 26.54 -0.83
CA GLY A 330 6.45 27.71 -1.00
C GLY A 330 5.71 27.79 -2.33
N GLY A 331 5.57 26.67 -3.04
CA GLY A 331 4.81 26.59 -4.29
C GLY A 331 3.32 26.87 -4.09
N ASN A 332 2.73 27.57 -5.06
CA ASN A 332 1.30 27.88 -5.12
C ASN A 332 0.48 26.70 -5.68
N LEU A 333 -0.85 26.85 -5.78
CA LEU A 333 -1.74 25.82 -6.30
C LEU A 333 -1.35 25.37 -7.71
N GLU A 334 -1.07 26.30 -8.61
CA GLU A 334 -0.68 26.00 -9.98
C GLU A 334 0.60 25.16 -10.05
N GLN A 335 1.61 25.51 -9.25
CA GLN A 335 2.88 24.77 -9.18
C GLN A 335 2.69 23.37 -8.60
N ILE A 336 1.80 23.20 -7.61
CA ILE A 336 1.45 21.90 -7.06
C ILE A 336 0.72 21.04 -8.12
N GLN A 337 -0.24 21.62 -8.84
CA GLN A 337 -0.95 20.98 -9.94
C GLN A 337 0.01 20.55 -11.05
N ASN A 338 0.90 21.45 -11.47
CA ASN A 338 1.91 21.19 -12.49
C ASN A 338 2.89 20.07 -12.06
N THR A 339 3.26 20.02 -10.79
CA THR A 339 4.08 18.92 -10.24
C THR A 339 3.38 17.57 -10.40
N VAL A 340 2.09 17.50 -10.06
CA VAL A 340 1.30 16.26 -10.18
C VAL A 340 1.16 15.86 -11.64
N VAL A 341 0.75 16.79 -12.52
CA VAL A 341 0.58 16.54 -13.96
C VAL A 341 1.87 16.02 -14.59
N ASN A 342 2.98 16.74 -14.39
CA ASN A 342 4.28 16.33 -14.92
C ASN A 342 4.69 14.93 -14.42
N THR A 343 4.49 14.64 -13.13
CA THR A 343 4.86 13.34 -12.57
C THR A 343 4.09 12.18 -13.18
N ILE A 344 2.76 12.33 -13.33
CA ILE A 344 1.93 11.24 -13.85
C ILE A 344 2.03 11.10 -15.37
N ALA A 345 2.35 12.19 -16.08
CA ALA A 345 2.64 12.14 -17.51
C ALA A 345 3.97 11.43 -17.81
N ASP A 346 4.99 11.61 -16.96
CA ASP A 346 6.29 10.96 -17.09
C ASP A 346 6.24 9.49 -16.63
N ALA A 347 5.83 9.24 -15.37
CA ALA A 347 5.95 7.92 -14.74
C ALA A 347 4.69 7.03 -14.88
N GLY A 348 3.65 7.47 -15.58
CA GLY A 348 2.33 6.83 -15.64
C GLY A 348 2.28 5.42 -16.24
N GLY A 349 3.37 4.91 -16.77
CA GLY A 349 3.48 3.58 -17.38
C GLY A 349 4.15 2.50 -16.53
N ILE A 350 4.53 2.80 -15.28
CA ILE A 350 5.19 1.82 -14.42
C ILE A 350 4.22 0.70 -14.02
N VAL A 351 4.54 -0.52 -14.43
CA VAL A 351 3.71 -1.71 -14.19
C VAL A 351 3.91 -2.26 -12.78
N CYS A 352 2.81 -2.65 -12.13
CA CYS A 352 2.81 -3.40 -10.87
C CYS A 352 2.66 -4.90 -11.12
N ASP A 353 3.70 -5.66 -10.90
CA ASP A 353 3.78 -7.10 -11.03
C ASP A 353 3.91 -7.81 -9.66
N GLY A 354 3.27 -7.26 -8.63
CA GLY A 354 3.23 -7.78 -7.26
C GLY A 354 4.30 -7.21 -6.34
N ALA A 355 4.17 -7.50 -5.04
CA ALA A 355 5.11 -7.06 -4.01
C ALA A 355 6.38 -7.92 -4.02
N LYS A 356 7.54 -7.27 -4.04
CA LYS A 356 8.86 -7.92 -4.13
C LYS A 356 10.01 -6.92 -3.94
N PRO A 357 11.27 -7.36 -3.77
CA PRO A 357 12.41 -6.45 -3.57
C PRO A 357 12.55 -5.35 -4.63
N SER A 358 12.24 -5.63 -5.92
CA SER A 358 12.32 -4.61 -6.98
C SER A 358 11.31 -3.47 -6.84
N CYS A 359 10.38 -3.51 -5.88
CA CYS A 359 9.52 -2.37 -5.55
C CYS A 359 10.33 -1.15 -5.11
N ALA A 360 11.48 -1.35 -4.42
CA ALA A 360 12.39 -0.28 -4.04
C ALA A 360 12.91 0.51 -5.26
N ALA A 361 13.26 -0.18 -6.35
CA ALA A 361 13.69 0.46 -7.59
C ALA A 361 12.55 1.23 -8.27
N LYS A 362 11.32 0.68 -8.30
CA LYS A 362 10.15 1.38 -8.86
C LYS A 362 9.81 2.64 -8.06
N ILE A 363 9.95 2.62 -6.73
CA ILE A 363 9.82 3.80 -5.86
C ILE A 363 10.89 4.82 -6.21
N ALA A 364 12.15 4.41 -6.33
CA ALA A 364 13.26 5.30 -6.67
C ALA A 364 13.02 6.01 -8.01
N THR A 365 12.62 5.27 -9.06
CA THR A 365 12.30 5.82 -10.38
C THR A 365 11.14 6.81 -10.31
N SER A 366 10.04 6.45 -9.64
CA SER A 366 8.87 7.32 -9.51
C SER A 366 9.19 8.61 -8.75
N LEU A 367 10.01 8.54 -7.70
CA LEU A 367 10.44 9.71 -6.93
C LEU A 367 11.39 10.62 -7.73
N GLN A 368 12.27 10.07 -8.56
CA GLN A 368 13.11 10.87 -9.44
C GLN A 368 12.25 11.68 -10.42
N ALA A 369 11.22 11.04 -11.03
CA ALA A 369 10.24 11.72 -11.87
C ALA A 369 9.52 12.84 -11.11
N ALA A 370 9.04 12.56 -9.88
CA ALA A 370 8.34 13.56 -9.07
C ALA A 370 9.21 14.74 -8.65
N ILE A 371 10.48 14.51 -8.30
CA ILE A 371 11.41 15.57 -7.92
C ILE A 371 11.82 16.41 -9.14
N LEU A 372 11.99 15.78 -10.32
CA LEU A 372 12.17 16.52 -11.57
C LEU A 372 10.96 17.40 -11.87
N SER A 373 9.75 16.83 -11.77
CA SER A 373 8.48 17.51 -11.97
C SER A 373 8.28 18.70 -11.03
N HIS A 374 8.65 18.54 -9.75
CA HIS A 374 8.70 19.64 -8.79
C HIS A 374 9.61 20.78 -9.29
N LYS A 375 10.83 20.46 -9.72
CA LYS A 375 11.79 21.47 -10.20
C LYS A 375 11.32 22.17 -11.48
N MET A 376 10.63 21.44 -12.37
CA MET A 376 9.99 22.01 -13.56
C MET A 376 8.86 22.97 -13.16
N ALA A 377 7.95 22.51 -12.31
CA ALA A 377 6.80 23.29 -11.86
C ALA A 377 7.20 24.59 -11.12
N MET A 378 8.25 24.54 -10.29
CA MET A 378 8.78 25.75 -9.63
C MET A 378 9.35 26.80 -10.62
N ARG A 379 9.61 26.39 -11.87
CA ARG A 379 10.02 27.27 -12.98
C ARG A 379 8.86 27.62 -13.91
N GLY A 380 7.62 27.24 -13.58
CA GLY A 380 6.45 27.43 -14.44
C GLY A 380 6.41 26.52 -15.66
N LEU A 381 7.12 25.39 -15.65
CA LEU A 381 7.18 24.44 -16.77
C LEU A 381 6.23 23.27 -16.50
N VAL A 382 5.35 22.99 -17.46
CA VAL A 382 4.37 21.89 -17.42
C VAL A 382 4.15 21.32 -18.81
N PHE A 383 3.89 20.03 -18.92
CA PHE A 383 3.45 19.41 -20.16
C PHE A 383 2.09 19.95 -20.60
N GLY A 384 1.95 20.23 -21.89
CA GLY A 384 0.79 20.90 -22.46
C GLY A 384 -0.43 20.00 -22.60
N SER A 385 -1.61 20.61 -22.57
CA SER A 385 -2.85 19.94 -22.92
C SER A 385 -2.78 19.32 -24.32
N GLY A 386 -3.27 18.08 -24.46
CA GLY A 386 -3.19 17.31 -25.70
C GLY A 386 -1.87 16.55 -25.89
N GLU A 387 -0.88 16.71 -25.02
CA GLU A 387 0.32 15.88 -24.99
C GLU A 387 0.03 14.55 -24.29
N GLY A 388 -0.37 13.55 -25.06
CA GLY A 388 -0.74 12.23 -24.56
C GLY A 388 -2.00 12.27 -23.70
N LEU A 389 -1.87 11.91 -22.40
CA LEU A 389 -3.00 11.89 -21.44
C LEU A 389 -3.15 13.20 -20.67
N VAL A 390 -2.38 14.23 -20.99
CA VAL A 390 -2.49 15.55 -20.34
C VAL A 390 -3.73 16.26 -20.87
N MET A 391 -4.65 16.62 -19.97
CA MET A 391 -5.89 17.31 -20.26
C MET A 391 -5.79 18.80 -19.90
N ASP A 392 -6.81 19.59 -20.28
CA ASP A 392 -6.88 21.03 -19.97
C ASP A 392 -6.91 21.30 -18.45
N CYS A 393 -7.56 20.41 -17.70
CA CYS A 393 -7.65 20.50 -16.24
C CYS A 393 -6.77 19.44 -15.57
N PRO A 394 -5.97 19.79 -14.55
CA PRO A 394 -5.14 18.84 -13.79
C PRO A 394 -5.95 17.67 -13.21
N GLU A 395 -7.15 17.91 -12.68
CA GLU A 395 -8.03 16.86 -12.17
C GLU A 395 -8.48 15.89 -13.26
N ASP A 396 -8.68 16.37 -14.49
CA ASP A 396 -9.07 15.50 -15.61
C ASP A 396 -7.89 14.68 -16.11
N THR A 397 -6.66 15.20 -16.02
CA THR A 397 -5.43 14.42 -16.23
C THR A 397 -5.33 13.28 -15.23
N ILE A 398 -5.59 13.55 -13.93
CA ILE A 398 -5.63 12.52 -12.88
C ILE A 398 -6.69 11.45 -13.19
N LYS A 399 -7.89 11.86 -13.62
CA LYS A 399 -8.96 10.94 -14.01
C LYS A 399 -8.59 10.10 -15.23
N ALA A 400 -8.01 10.71 -16.26
CA ALA A 400 -7.61 10.03 -17.50
C ALA A 400 -6.56 8.94 -17.22
N VAL A 401 -5.49 9.29 -16.50
CA VAL A 401 -4.44 8.33 -16.08
C VAL A 401 -5.03 7.26 -15.17
N GLY A 402 -5.90 7.64 -14.24
CA GLY A 402 -6.60 6.72 -13.34
C GLY A 402 -7.49 5.73 -14.10
N TYR A 403 -8.19 6.18 -15.13
CA TYR A 403 -8.99 5.32 -16.00
C TYR A 403 -8.14 4.29 -16.75
N VAL A 404 -6.99 4.72 -17.31
CA VAL A 404 -6.04 3.80 -17.95
C VAL A 404 -5.57 2.76 -16.92
N GLY A 405 -5.21 3.16 -15.71
CA GLY A 405 -4.80 2.25 -14.65
C GLY A 405 -5.88 1.25 -14.24
N ARG A 406 -7.14 1.68 -14.17
CA ARG A 406 -8.26 0.85 -13.72
C ARG A 406 -8.83 -0.04 -14.83
N ALA A 407 -9.13 0.55 -15.98
CA ALA A 407 -9.81 -0.11 -17.09
C ALA A 407 -8.84 -0.61 -18.15
N GLY A 408 -7.91 0.25 -18.58
CA GLY A 408 -6.95 -0.06 -19.65
C GLY A 408 -5.97 -1.16 -19.25
N MET A 409 -5.48 -1.16 -18.02
CA MET A 409 -4.51 -2.15 -17.53
C MET A 409 -5.14 -3.42 -16.95
N LYS A 410 -6.46 -3.61 -17.05
CA LYS A 410 -7.14 -4.80 -16.51
C LYS A 410 -6.63 -6.10 -17.15
N GLN A 411 -6.49 -6.12 -18.48
CA GLN A 411 -5.95 -7.28 -19.19
C GLN A 411 -4.46 -7.49 -18.87
N THR A 412 -3.69 -6.41 -18.76
CA THR A 412 -2.28 -6.46 -18.33
C THR A 412 -2.13 -7.16 -16.98
N ASP A 413 -3.03 -6.91 -16.05
CA ASP A 413 -3.04 -7.53 -14.72
C ASP A 413 -3.27 -9.05 -14.81
N VAL A 414 -4.21 -9.46 -15.68
CA VAL A 414 -4.51 -10.88 -15.94
C VAL A 414 -3.30 -11.59 -16.57
N GLU A 415 -2.65 -10.97 -17.57
CA GLU A 415 -1.50 -11.58 -18.24
C GLU A 415 -0.29 -11.69 -17.32
N ILE A 416 -0.04 -10.67 -16.48
CA ILE A 416 1.00 -10.76 -15.46
C ILE A 416 0.76 -11.95 -14.53
N LEU A 417 -0.48 -12.12 -14.05
CA LEU A 417 -0.84 -13.26 -13.20
C LEU A 417 -0.62 -14.59 -13.94
N ASN A 418 -1.12 -14.72 -15.17
CA ASN A 418 -1.01 -15.94 -15.97
C ASN A 418 0.47 -16.36 -16.14
N LEU A 419 1.35 -15.41 -16.46
CA LEU A 419 2.80 -15.64 -16.52
C LEU A 419 3.37 -16.10 -15.16
N MET A 420 2.98 -15.40 -14.08
CA MET A 420 3.49 -15.71 -12.73
C MET A 420 3.10 -17.09 -12.23
N ILE A 421 1.89 -17.58 -12.56
CA ILE A 421 1.41 -18.91 -12.14
C ILE A 421 1.72 -20.02 -13.17
N GLY A 422 2.38 -19.68 -14.30
CA GLY A 422 2.75 -20.63 -15.34
C GLY A 422 1.58 -21.08 -16.23
N LYS A 423 0.45 -20.37 -16.22
CA LYS A 423 -0.70 -20.62 -17.11
C LYS A 423 -0.37 -20.20 -18.55
N THR A 424 0.36 -19.10 -18.72
CA THR A 424 1.00 -18.70 -19.99
C THR A 424 2.48 -19.08 -19.92
N LYS A 425 2.93 -19.91 -20.87
CA LYS A 425 4.33 -20.32 -20.96
C LYS A 425 5.10 -19.36 -21.86
N ILE A 426 6.31 -18.96 -21.47
CA ILE A 426 7.15 -18.03 -22.25
C ILE A 426 7.45 -18.59 -23.64
N GLU A 427 7.64 -19.91 -23.75
CA GLU A 427 7.90 -20.64 -25.00
C GLU A 427 6.73 -20.54 -26.01
N ASP A 428 5.52 -20.21 -25.55
CA ASP A 428 4.34 -20.05 -26.39
C ASP A 428 4.10 -18.62 -26.87
N ILE A 429 4.87 -17.63 -26.38
CA ILE A 429 4.72 -16.21 -26.72
C ILE A 429 5.27 -15.90 -28.12
N GLU A 430 6.21 -16.69 -28.62
CA GLU A 430 6.83 -16.50 -29.96
C GLU A 430 6.05 -17.18 -31.10
N LYS A 431 4.93 -17.84 -30.80
CA LYS A 431 4.07 -18.48 -31.76
C LYS A 431 2.80 -17.68 -32.04
#